data_f13f973e88b970498bccda7e3121882d
#
_entry.id   f13f973e88b970498bccda7e3121882d
#
_cell.length_a   1.000
_cell.length_b   1.000
_cell.length_c   1.000
_cell.angle_alpha   90.00
_cell.angle_beta   90.00
_cell.angle_gamma   90.00
#
_symmetry.space_group_name_H-M   'P 1'
#
loop_
_entity.id
_entity.type
_entity.pdbx_description
1 polymer ?
#
loop_
_entity_poly.entity_id
_entity_poly.type
_entity_poly.pdbx_seq_one_letter_code
_entity_poly.pdbx_strand_id
1 'polypeptide(L)'
;MNIRIRPARLAVPLPRLRGIVAITAAGAAVAVLTFLAGTASAATATTPAAATAGTVIATAVTPFGRALVVGSGKYAGYSLYVITSDHGHSFGCTATPVTTPVGKLLCTGPSNDKNAEWPAITTIGRPIAGPGVSARLLGTVRRARVGVQITYAGHPLYLFDQGPGQVTGEGWDEPSLPPWHGVWSLLAPSGQALPWVGTLTTTKIGHRTVLATPMFTGVGWINFPVYGYSRDTRYRSYCTGACARAWPLVLTSGIPGVSLGLSPGWVGTLPTAEGIQVSYRGRPLYLFAYEGLTKTATGYAATGNGNGIRVSGGTFRLIPA
;
A
#
# COMPACT_ATOMS: atom_id res chain seq x y z
N MET A 1 8.93 13.86 33.71
CA MET A 1 7.60 13.40 34.17
C MET A 1 7.06 12.48 33.09
N ASN A 2 7.29 11.16 33.25
CA ASN A 2 7.00 10.14 32.26
C ASN A 2 5.57 9.62 32.45
N ILE A 3 4.68 9.93 31.56
CA ILE A 3 3.31 9.39 31.56
C ILE A 3 3.29 8.18 30.60
N ARG A 4 3.21 6.98 31.20
CA ARG A 4 2.93 5.73 30.46
C ARG A 4 1.42 5.60 30.32
N ILE A 5 0.92 5.65 29.10
CA ILE A 5 -0.48 5.33 28.78
C ILE A 5 -0.55 3.83 28.48
N ARG A 6 -1.30 3.09 29.30
CA ARG A 6 -1.63 1.67 29.09
C ARG A 6 -2.88 1.59 28.20
N PRO A 7 -2.94 0.73 27.18
CA PRO A 7 -4.19 0.50 26.44
C PRO A 7 -5.15 -0.36 27.26
N ALA A 8 -6.40 0.06 27.35
CA ALA A 8 -7.49 -0.70 27.96
C ALA A 8 -7.87 -1.88 27.05
N ARG A 9 -7.83 -3.10 27.59
CA ARG A 9 -8.35 -4.31 26.93
C ARG A 9 -9.86 -4.37 27.14
N LEU A 10 -10.63 -4.24 26.08
CA LEU A 10 -12.04 -4.61 26.05
C LEU A 10 -12.12 -6.10 25.69
N ALA A 11 -12.52 -6.91 26.66
CA ALA A 11 -12.82 -8.32 26.48
C ALA A 11 -14.29 -8.48 26.06
N VAL A 12 -14.52 -9.04 24.87
CA VAL A 12 -15.84 -9.45 24.40
C VAL A 12 -15.96 -10.96 24.62
N PRO A 13 -16.99 -11.47 25.31
CA PRO A 13 -17.15 -12.90 25.55
C PRO A 13 -17.74 -13.61 24.34
N LEU A 14 -17.12 -14.74 23.93
CA LEU A 14 -17.61 -15.64 22.90
C LEU A 14 -18.66 -16.60 23.47
N PRO A 15 -19.72 -16.94 22.76
CA PRO A 15 -20.69 -17.95 23.18
C PRO A 15 -20.12 -19.37 22.95
N ARG A 16 -20.29 -20.21 23.96
CA ARG A 16 -19.96 -21.63 23.93
C ARG A 16 -21.05 -22.40 23.19
N LEU A 17 -20.73 -23.07 22.10
CA LEU A 17 -21.55 -24.10 21.47
C LEU A 17 -21.08 -25.48 21.94
N ARG A 18 -21.93 -26.15 22.70
CA ARG A 18 -21.85 -27.59 23.00
C ARG A 18 -22.58 -28.34 21.88
N GLY A 19 -21.93 -29.32 21.30
CA GLY A 19 -22.58 -30.30 20.41
C GLY A 19 -21.77 -31.60 20.42
N ILE A 20 -22.23 -32.56 21.22
CA ILE A 20 -21.72 -33.93 21.25
C ILE A 20 -22.46 -34.71 20.17
N VAL A 21 -21.74 -35.38 19.27
CA VAL A 21 -22.28 -36.47 18.47
C VAL A 21 -21.34 -37.68 18.58
N ALA A 22 -21.82 -38.70 19.20
CA ALA A 22 -21.21 -40.02 19.25
C ALA A 22 -21.59 -40.79 17.98
N ILE A 23 -20.62 -41.43 17.33
CA ILE A 23 -20.91 -42.47 16.32
C ILE A 23 -20.14 -43.72 16.68
N THR A 24 -20.92 -44.79 16.77
CA THR A 24 -20.63 -46.16 17.15
C THR A 24 -19.76 -46.91 16.13
N ALA A 25 -18.96 -47.82 16.66
CA ALA A 25 -18.14 -48.78 15.94
C ALA A 25 -19.01 -49.92 15.34
N ALA A 26 -18.63 -50.43 14.19
CA ALA A 26 -18.96 -51.81 13.76
C ALA A 26 -17.99 -52.32 12.67
N GLY A 27 -17.48 -53.52 12.89
CA GLY A 27 -17.24 -54.50 11.86
C GLY A 27 -15.78 -54.76 11.42
N ALA A 28 -15.09 -55.67 12.11
CA ALA A 28 -13.85 -56.29 11.64
C ALA A 28 -14.17 -57.39 10.58
N ALA A 29 -13.47 -57.33 9.45
CA ALA A 29 -13.31 -58.46 8.55
C ALA A 29 -11.84 -58.78 8.38
N VAL A 30 -11.41 -59.97 8.84
CA VAL A 30 -10.04 -60.48 8.71
C VAL A 30 -9.95 -61.18 7.36
N ALA A 31 -9.12 -60.69 6.46
CA ALA A 31 -8.71 -61.43 5.26
C ALA A 31 -7.25 -61.86 5.43
N VAL A 32 -7.03 -63.15 5.46
CA VAL A 32 -5.71 -63.78 5.48
C VAL A 32 -5.17 -63.79 4.05
N LEU A 33 -4.14 -63.04 3.78
CA LEU A 33 -3.38 -63.06 2.53
C LEU A 33 -1.99 -63.71 2.80
N THR A 34 -1.75 -64.85 2.16
CA THR A 34 -0.46 -65.54 2.13
C THR A 34 0.52 -64.74 1.31
N PHE A 35 1.64 -64.36 1.94
CA PHE A 35 2.76 -63.67 1.25
C PHE A 35 3.71 -64.65 0.62
N LEU A 36 3.89 -64.57 -0.69
CA LEU A 36 5.02 -65.09 -1.41
C LEU A 36 6.21 -64.11 -1.27
N ALA A 37 7.28 -64.56 -0.66
CA ALA A 37 8.50 -63.76 -0.50
C ALA A 37 9.21 -63.57 -1.84
N GLY A 38 9.03 -62.45 -2.47
CA GLY A 38 9.87 -62.00 -3.56
C GLY A 38 10.95 -61.02 -3.01
N THR A 39 12.24 -61.34 -3.26
CA THR A 39 13.37 -60.46 -2.93
C THR A 39 13.29 -59.20 -3.76
N ALA A 40 12.75 -58.14 -3.20
CA ALA A 40 12.77 -56.82 -3.80
C ALA A 40 14.15 -56.17 -3.49
N SER A 41 14.93 -55.90 -4.54
CA SER A 41 16.11 -55.04 -4.49
C SER A 41 15.72 -53.66 -4.02
N ALA A 42 16.27 -53.22 -2.88
CA ALA A 42 16.02 -51.88 -2.36
C ALA A 42 16.65 -50.83 -3.29
N ALA A 43 15.85 -50.25 -4.17
CA ALA A 43 16.19 -49.00 -4.83
C ALA A 43 16.20 -47.91 -3.75
N THR A 44 17.37 -47.35 -3.45
CA THR A 44 17.52 -46.16 -2.63
C THR A 44 16.75 -45.03 -3.28
N ALA A 45 15.56 -44.78 -2.77
CA ALA A 45 14.80 -43.58 -3.12
C ALA A 45 15.59 -42.36 -2.58
N THR A 46 16.29 -41.69 -3.47
CA THR A 46 16.82 -40.34 -3.21
C THR A 46 15.60 -39.45 -2.88
N THR A 47 15.43 -39.14 -1.61
CA THR A 47 14.45 -38.12 -1.16
C THR A 47 14.73 -36.84 -1.96
N PRO A 48 13.79 -36.33 -2.77
CA PRO A 48 14.03 -35.05 -3.43
C PRO A 48 14.28 -34.04 -2.34
N ALA A 49 15.39 -33.30 -2.43
CA ALA A 49 15.69 -32.20 -1.55
C ALA A 49 14.41 -31.31 -1.49
N ALA A 50 13.92 -31.07 -0.29
CA ALA A 50 12.74 -30.24 -0.09
C ALA A 50 12.98 -28.93 -0.83
N ALA A 51 12.27 -28.72 -1.93
CA ALA A 51 12.33 -27.47 -2.68
C ALA A 51 12.00 -26.38 -1.67
N THR A 52 12.91 -25.45 -1.48
CA THR A 52 12.71 -24.32 -0.56
C THR A 52 11.42 -23.61 -1.00
N ALA A 53 10.36 -23.78 -0.20
CA ALA A 53 9.05 -23.32 -0.56
C ALA A 53 9.09 -21.80 -0.67
N GLY A 54 8.82 -21.26 -1.87
CA GLY A 54 8.77 -19.84 -2.13
C GLY A 54 7.64 -19.19 -1.33
N THR A 55 7.71 -17.88 -1.16
CA THR A 55 6.66 -17.11 -0.51
C THR A 55 5.36 -17.19 -1.31
N VAL A 56 4.25 -17.56 -0.64
CA VAL A 56 2.92 -17.64 -1.25
C VAL A 56 2.28 -16.25 -1.24
N ILE A 57 1.77 -15.84 -2.40
CA ILE A 57 0.92 -14.67 -2.55
C ILE A 57 -0.50 -15.14 -2.79
N ALA A 58 -1.47 -14.61 -2.04
CA ALA A 58 -2.90 -14.94 -2.11
C ALA A 58 -3.74 -13.67 -2.25
N THR A 59 -5.06 -13.80 -2.15
CA THR A 59 -5.97 -12.65 -2.16
C THR A 59 -6.88 -12.66 -0.94
N ALA A 60 -7.25 -11.46 -0.48
CA ALA A 60 -8.30 -11.26 0.53
C ALA A 60 -9.26 -10.16 0.09
N VAL A 61 -10.45 -10.15 0.67
CA VAL A 61 -11.41 -9.05 0.52
C VAL A 61 -11.05 -7.97 1.54
N THR A 62 -10.93 -6.74 1.08
CA THR A 62 -10.67 -5.54 1.88
C THR A 62 -11.79 -4.52 1.69
N PRO A 63 -11.86 -3.46 2.50
CA PRO A 63 -12.79 -2.36 2.27
C PRO A 63 -12.62 -1.66 0.91
N PHE A 64 -11.43 -1.79 0.28
CA PHE A 64 -11.11 -1.20 -1.02
C PHE A 64 -11.33 -2.18 -2.19
N GLY A 65 -11.72 -3.41 -1.91
CA GLY A 65 -11.91 -4.47 -2.90
C GLY A 65 -11.01 -5.68 -2.64
N ARG A 66 -10.94 -6.60 -3.60
CA ARG A 66 -10.07 -7.78 -3.49
C ARG A 66 -8.62 -7.39 -3.73
N ALA A 67 -7.76 -7.55 -2.72
CA ALA A 67 -6.35 -7.19 -2.75
C ALA A 67 -5.43 -8.42 -2.65
N LEU A 68 -4.18 -8.24 -3.04
CA LEU A 68 -3.12 -9.20 -2.76
C LEU A 68 -2.73 -9.17 -1.28
N VAL A 69 -2.48 -10.36 -0.75
CA VAL A 69 -1.98 -10.57 0.62
C VAL A 69 -0.90 -11.63 0.63
N VAL A 70 -0.11 -11.69 1.69
CA VAL A 70 0.77 -12.83 1.94
C VAL A 70 -0.07 -14.06 2.30
N GLY A 71 0.09 -15.15 1.55
CA GLY A 71 -0.76 -16.34 1.69
C GLY A 71 -0.33 -17.31 2.79
N SER A 72 0.94 -17.28 3.23
CA SER A 72 1.45 -18.19 4.24
C SER A 72 2.70 -17.66 4.93
N GLY A 73 3.09 -18.31 6.04
CA GLY A 73 4.28 -17.98 6.81
C GLY A 73 4.07 -16.84 7.81
N LYS A 74 5.17 -16.23 8.26
CA LYS A 74 5.21 -15.22 9.32
C LYS A 74 4.29 -14.01 9.04
N TYR A 75 4.16 -13.63 7.78
CA TYR A 75 3.39 -12.45 7.36
C TYR A 75 2.04 -12.83 6.72
N ALA A 76 1.54 -14.06 6.96
CA ALA A 76 0.25 -14.51 6.43
C ALA A 76 -0.86 -13.51 6.77
N GLY A 77 -1.66 -13.15 5.76
CA GLY A 77 -2.75 -12.18 5.89
C GLY A 77 -2.35 -10.71 5.86
N TYR A 78 -1.06 -10.37 5.79
CA TYR A 78 -0.62 -8.98 5.59
C TYR A 78 -0.96 -8.53 4.18
N SER A 79 -1.55 -7.36 4.06
CA SER A 79 -1.85 -6.71 2.77
C SER A 79 -0.57 -6.31 2.05
N LEU A 80 -0.60 -6.39 0.72
CA LEU A 80 0.55 -6.05 -0.13
C LEU A 80 0.28 -4.76 -0.89
N TYR A 81 1.28 -3.88 -0.81
CA TYR A 81 1.24 -2.54 -1.35
C TYR A 81 2.23 -2.36 -2.49
N VAL A 82 1.96 -1.38 -3.31
CA VAL A 82 2.87 -0.81 -4.32
C VAL A 82 2.94 0.70 -4.12
N ILE A 83 4.01 1.33 -4.58
CA ILE A 83 4.14 2.79 -4.56
C ILE A 83 4.17 3.33 -5.99
N THR A 84 3.51 4.46 -6.23
CA THR A 84 3.40 5.07 -7.58
C THR A 84 4.72 5.54 -8.16
N SER A 85 5.73 5.77 -7.34
CA SER A 85 7.07 6.18 -7.78
C SER A 85 7.98 5.04 -8.26
N ASP A 86 7.55 3.78 -8.10
CA ASP A 86 8.30 2.63 -8.62
C ASP A 86 7.95 2.39 -10.09
N HIS A 87 8.95 2.48 -10.97
CA HIS A 87 8.80 2.27 -12.41
C HIS A 87 9.91 1.36 -12.94
N GLY A 88 9.56 0.15 -13.35
CA GLY A 88 10.53 -0.83 -13.89
C GLY A 88 11.63 -1.15 -12.91
N HIS A 89 12.86 -0.71 -13.19
CA HIS A 89 14.03 -0.86 -12.28
C HIS A 89 14.34 0.41 -11.48
N SER A 90 13.55 1.46 -11.58
CA SER A 90 13.66 2.67 -10.76
C SER A 90 12.76 2.52 -9.53
N PHE A 91 13.33 2.69 -8.35
CA PHE A 91 12.64 2.50 -7.08
C PHE A 91 12.59 3.82 -6.32
N GLY A 92 11.38 4.33 -6.08
CA GLY A 92 11.14 5.50 -5.23
C GLY A 92 11.36 5.19 -3.75
N CYS A 93 10.96 4.01 -3.31
CA CYS A 93 11.21 3.51 -1.96
C CYS A 93 12.54 2.75 -1.90
N THR A 94 13.58 3.36 -1.33
CA THR A 94 14.95 2.82 -1.34
C THR A 94 15.38 2.28 0.02
N ALA A 95 16.34 1.33 0.01
CA ALA A 95 17.00 0.80 1.19
C ALA A 95 18.22 1.67 1.63
N THR A 96 18.22 2.94 1.29
CA THR A 96 19.22 3.91 1.73
C THR A 96 18.64 4.73 2.87
N PRO A 97 19.25 4.70 4.08
CA PRO A 97 18.76 5.49 5.20
C PRO A 97 18.82 6.99 4.91
N VAL A 98 17.78 7.70 5.32
CA VAL A 98 17.70 9.17 5.27
C VAL A 98 17.73 9.71 6.70
N THR A 99 18.56 10.72 6.95
CA THR A 99 18.58 11.39 8.24
C THR A 99 17.50 12.46 8.27
N THR A 100 16.59 12.36 9.22
CA THR A 100 15.52 13.32 9.45
C THR A 100 15.64 13.95 10.85
N PRO A 101 14.89 15.00 11.16
CA PRO A 101 14.85 15.57 12.51
C PRO A 101 14.40 14.58 13.60
N VAL A 102 13.70 13.52 13.22
CA VAL A 102 13.22 12.46 14.15
C VAL A 102 14.14 11.24 14.19
N GLY A 103 15.24 11.25 13.42
CA GLY A 103 16.21 10.16 13.38
C GLY A 103 16.50 9.65 11.98
N LYS A 104 17.15 8.49 11.90
CA LYS A 104 17.39 7.79 10.63
C LYS A 104 16.17 6.96 10.28
N LEU A 105 15.58 7.24 9.14
CA LEU A 105 14.47 6.50 8.57
C LEU A 105 14.93 5.68 7.37
N LEU A 106 14.29 4.57 7.13
CA LEU A 106 14.54 3.65 6.03
C LEU A 106 13.21 3.31 5.36
N CYS A 107 13.05 3.67 4.08
CA CYS A 107 11.80 3.35 3.39
C CYS A 107 11.61 1.83 3.29
N THR A 108 12.59 1.09 2.80
CA THR A 108 12.48 -0.35 2.65
C THR A 108 13.76 -1.09 3.07
N GLY A 109 13.61 -2.36 3.38
CA GLY A 109 14.62 -3.35 3.66
C GLY A 109 14.05 -4.74 3.39
N PRO A 110 14.74 -5.83 3.76
CA PRO A 110 14.17 -7.18 3.74
C PRO A 110 12.89 -7.26 4.59
N SER A 111 12.04 -8.24 4.35
CA SER A 111 10.76 -8.42 5.07
C SER A 111 10.87 -8.47 6.60
N ASN A 112 12.03 -8.76 7.14
CA ASN A 112 12.28 -8.83 8.59
C ASN A 112 13.01 -7.60 9.15
N ASP A 113 13.25 -6.57 8.34
CA ASP A 113 13.89 -5.34 8.79
C ASP A 113 12.88 -4.48 9.58
N LYS A 114 13.12 -4.36 10.87
CA LYS A 114 12.27 -3.61 11.80
C LYS A 114 12.42 -2.09 11.69
N ASN A 115 13.46 -1.62 10.96
CA ASN A 115 13.72 -0.21 10.75
C ASN A 115 13.14 0.29 9.42
N ALA A 116 12.68 -0.62 8.56
CA ALA A 116 12.04 -0.29 7.31
C ALA A 116 10.56 0.04 7.55
N GLU A 117 10.13 1.19 7.07
CA GLU A 117 8.73 1.63 7.16
C GLU A 117 7.83 0.79 6.26
N TRP A 118 8.33 0.45 5.09
CA TRP A 118 7.68 -0.40 4.09
C TRP A 118 8.57 -1.59 3.73
N PRO A 119 8.66 -2.61 4.58
CA PRO A 119 9.50 -3.77 4.29
C PRO A 119 9.11 -4.44 2.97
N ALA A 120 10.11 -4.74 2.14
CA ALA A 120 9.89 -5.47 0.90
C ALA A 120 9.49 -6.92 1.19
N ILE A 121 8.46 -7.46 0.55
CA ILE A 121 8.22 -8.90 0.63
C ILE A 121 9.25 -9.65 -0.23
N THR A 122 10.04 -10.48 0.41
CA THR A 122 11.15 -11.22 -0.22
C THR A 122 10.87 -12.71 -0.29
N THR A 123 11.59 -13.40 -1.17
CA THR A 123 11.52 -14.85 -1.34
C THR A 123 12.90 -15.47 -1.52
N ILE A 124 13.08 -16.73 -1.11
CA ILE A 124 14.29 -17.50 -1.37
C ILE A 124 14.16 -18.27 -2.71
N GLY A 125 12.98 -18.82 -2.98
CA GLY A 125 12.63 -19.52 -4.21
C GLY A 125 11.72 -18.70 -5.11
N ARG A 126 11.11 -19.36 -6.13
CA ARG A 126 10.06 -18.72 -6.93
C ARG A 126 8.86 -18.42 -6.05
N PRO A 127 8.24 -17.22 -6.18
CA PRO A 127 7.00 -16.94 -5.48
C PRO A 127 5.90 -17.87 -5.99
N ILE A 128 4.97 -18.23 -5.11
CA ILE A 128 3.91 -19.20 -5.38
C ILE A 128 2.58 -18.44 -5.46
N ALA A 129 1.84 -18.68 -6.55
CA ALA A 129 0.49 -18.16 -6.69
C ALA A 129 -0.47 -19.00 -5.85
N GLY A 130 -1.04 -18.38 -4.83
CA GLY A 130 -2.14 -18.92 -4.03
C GLY A 130 -3.51 -18.60 -4.66
N PRO A 131 -4.60 -18.85 -3.92
CA PRO A 131 -5.95 -18.63 -4.43
C PRO A 131 -6.19 -17.20 -4.92
N GLY A 132 -6.71 -17.09 -6.15
CA GLY A 132 -7.06 -15.83 -6.79
C GLY A 132 -5.89 -15.03 -7.39
N VAL A 133 -4.66 -15.55 -7.36
CA VAL A 133 -3.46 -14.91 -7.89
C VAL A 133 -3.07 -15.51 -9.24
N SER A 134 -2.77 -14.66 -10.23
CA SER A 134 -2.25 -15.11 -11.53
C SER A 134 -0.74 -15.37 -11.45
N ALA A 135 -0.32 -16.63 -11.63
CA ALA A 135 1.09 -16.99 -11.66
C ALA A 135 1.89 -16.26 -12.77
N ARG A 136 1.23 -15.84 -13.85
CA ARG A 136 1.86 -15.11 -14.96
C ARG A 136 2.29 -13.69 -14.58
N LEU A 137 1.65 -13.11 -13.59
CA LEU A 137 1.95 -11.76 -13.11
C LEU A 137 2.98 -11.76 -11.98
N LEU A 138 3.24 -12.93 -11.36
CA LEU A 138 4.28 -13.07 -10.35
C LEU A 138 5.67 -13.06 -10.98
N GLY A 139 6.54 -12.26 -10.38
CA GLY A 139 7.94 -12.16 -10.75
C GLY A 139 8.81 -11.83 -9.54
N THR A 140 10.06 -11.55 -9.80
CA THR A 140 11.03 -11.12 -8.79
C THR A 140 11.97 -10.08 -9.36
N VAL A 141 12.48 -9.22 -8.49
CA VAL A 141 13.58 -8.30 -8.78
C VAL A 141 14.64 -8.40 -7.67
N ARG A 142 15.90 -8.44 -8.07
CA ARG A 142 17.01 -8.41 -7.09
C ARG A 142 17.39 -6.97 -6.79
N ARG A 143 17.36 -6.61 -5.51
CA ARG A 143 17.71 -5.27 -5.04
C ARG A 143 18.85 -5.34 -4.02
N ALA A 144 19.79 -4.41 -4.11
CA ALA A 144 20.84 -4.25 -3.12
C ALA A 144 20.23 -3.97 -1.73
N ARG A 145 20.77 -4.58 -0.68
CA ARG A 145 20.32 -4.47 0.72
C ARG A 145 18.91 -4.96 1.02
N VAL A 146 18.14 -5.38 0.00
CA VAL A 146 16.78 -5.92 0.14
C VAL A 146 16.77 -7.44 -0.09
N GLY A 147 17.48 -7.90 -1.11
CA GLY A 147 17.46 -9.30 -1.54
C GLY A 147 16.61 -9.51 -2.79
N VAL A 148 15.96 -10.68 -2.88
CA VAL A 148 15.05 -11.03 -3.98
C VAL A 148 13.64 -10.61 -3.58
N GLN A 149 13.21 -9.45 -4.03
CA GLN A 149 11.87 -8.92 -3.79
C GLN A 149 10.87 -9.51 -4.79
N ILE A 150 9.69 -9.86 -4.30
CA ILE A 150 8.58 -10.32 -5.16
C ILE A 150 8.00 -9.12 -5.89
N THR A 151 7.64 -9.34 -7.16
CA THR A 151 6.88 -8.39 -7.97
C THR A 151 5.57 -9.01 -8.43
N TYR A 152 4.59 -8.17 -8.74
CA TYR A 152 3.35 -8.58 -9.37
C TYR A 152 2.96 -7.58 -10.45
N ALA A 153 2.70 -8.06 -11.66
CA ALA A 153 2.51 -7.21 -12.84
C ALA A 153 3.65 -6.20 -13.05
N GLY A 154 4.89 -6.55 -12.66
CA GLY A 154 6.06 -5.67 -12.72
C GLY A 154 6.24 -4.74 -11.53
N HIS A 155 5.23 -4.60 -10.65
CA HIS A 155 5.33 -3.75 -9.45
C HIS A 155 5.99 -4.48 -8.29
N PRO A 156 7.04 -3.95 -7.66
CA PRO A 156 7.60 -4.47 -6.43
C PRO A 156 6.56 -4.44 -5.30
N LEU A 157 6.49 -5.51 -4.52
CA LEU A 157 5.52 -5.65 -3.45
C LEU A 157 6.14 -5.34 -2.08
N TYR A 158 5.38 -4.61 -1.24
CA TYR A 158 5.79 -4.18 0.08
C TYR A 158 4.76 -4.57 1.14
N LEU A 159 5.25 -4.69 2.36
CA LEU A 159 4.44 -4.78 3.57
C LEU A 159 4.27 -3.40 4.20
N PHE A 160 3.27 -3.27 5.06
CA PHE A 160 3.15 -2.17 6.01
C PHE A 160 2.99 -2.75 7.42
N ASP A 161 3.64 -2.16 8.40
CA ASP A 161 3.81 -2.76 9.76
C ASP A 161 2.57 -2.57 10.65
N GLN A 162 1.39 -2.94 10.15
CA GLN A 162 0.14 -2.82 10.91
C GLN A 162 -0.51 -4.18 11.25
N GLY A 163 0.06 -5.29 10.76
CA GLY A 163 -0.44 -6.64 11.03
C GLY A 163 -1.42 -7.18 10.00
N PRO A 164 -1.82 -8.45 10.15
CA PRO A 164 -2.68 -9.13 9.19
C PRO A 164 -4.08 -8.52 9.14
N GLY A 165 -4.64 -8.41 7.93
CA GLY A 165 -5.97 -7.86 7.68
C GLY A 165 -6.07 -6.34 7.79
N GLN A 166 -4.99 -5.64 8.12
CA GLN A 166 -4.96 -4.19 8.14
C GLN A 166 -4.70 -3.61 6.74
N VAL A 167 -5.28 -2.46 6.45
CA VAL A 167 -5.19 -1.77 5.16
C VAL A 167 -4.89 -0.27 5.34
N THR A 168 -4.30 0.08 6.46
CA THR A 168 -4.05 1.47 6.88
C THR A 168 -2.97 2.18 6.07
N GLY A 169 -2.21 1.45 5.25
CA GLY A 169 -1.26 2.02 4.30
C GLY A 169 -1.88 2.48 2.97
N GLU A 170 -3.18 2.20 2.75
CA GLU A 170 -3.85 2.60 1.51
C GLU A 170 -4.00 4.11 1.43
N GLY A 171 -3.56 4.68 0.30
CA GLY A 171 -3.55 6.14 0.09
C GLY A 171 -2.50 6.89 0.91
N TRP A 172 -1.59 6.18 1.58
CA TRP A 172 -0.47 6.84 2.26
C TRP A 172 0.41 7.54 1.23
N ASP A 173 0.65 8.83 1.43
CA ASP A 173 1.57 9.61 0.62
C ASP A 173 2.79 10.00 1.47
N GLU A 174 3.98 9.90 0.88
CA GLU A 174 5.27 10.26 1.48
C GLU A 174 5.73 11.66 1.04
N PRO A 175 4.89 12.71 1.13
CA PRO A 175 5.25 14.03 0.61
C PRO A 175 6.31 14.72 1.45
N SER A 176 6.47 14.30 2.71
CA SER A 176 7.30 14.99 3.72
C SER A 176 8.68 14.38 3.94
N LEU A 177 9.03 13.30 3.26
CA LEU A 177 10.29 12.57 3.47
C LEU A 177 11.08 12.40 2.16
N PRO A 178 11.65 13.49 1.57
CA PRO A 178 12.57 13.32 0.46
C PRO A 178 13.74 12.40 0.87
N PRO A 179 14.21 11.49 -0.01
CA PRO A 179 13.90 11.40 -1.46
C PRO A 179 12.69 10.52 -1.82
N TRP A 180 11.96 10.00 -0.84
CA TRP A 180 10.82 9.12 -1.11
C TRP A 180 9.60 9.97 -1.43
N HIS A 181 8.87 9.58 -2.43
CA HIS A 181 7.65 10.25 -2.85
C HIS A 181 6.77 9.27 -3.60
N GLY A 182 5.49 9.48 -3.55
CA GLY A 182 4.50 8.65 -4.20
C GLY A 182 3.41 8.19 -3.26
N VAL A 183 2.33 7.69 -3.83
CA VAL A 183 1.19 7.18 -3.10
C VAL A 183 1.26 5.67 -3.00
N TRP A 184 1.06 5.14 -1.81
CA TRP A 184 0.96 3.72 -1.55
C TRP A 184 -0.45 3.23 -1.81
N SER A 185 -0.57 2.13 -2.53
CA SER A 185 -1.86 1.52 -2.84
C SER A 185 -1.79 0.01 -2.72
N LEU A 186 -2.89 -0.57 -2.28
CA LEU A 186 -3.12 -2.01 -2.39
C LEU A 186 -3.13 -2.43 -3.86
N LEU A 187 -2.70 -3.65 -4.14
CA LEU A 187 -2.69 -4.16 -5.50
C LEU A 187 -3.80 -5.21 -5.70
N ALA A 188 -4.62 -5.02 -6.73
CA ALA A 188 -5.64 -5.97 -7.13
C ALA A 188 -5.04 -7.22 -7.78
N PRO A 189 -5.76 -8.36 -7.82
CA PRO A 189 -5.35 -9.56 -8.56
C PRO A 189 -5.17 -9.34 -10.07
N SER A 190 -5.75 -8.29 -10.62
CA SER A 190 -5.54 -7.87 -12.02
C SER A 190 -4.15 -7.26 -12.27
N GLY A 191 -3.42 -6.90 -11.22
CA GLY A 191 -2.16 -6.15 -11.31
C GLY A 191 -2.34 -4.63 -11.35
N GLN A 192 -3.57 -4.14 -11.19
CA GLN A 192 -3.86 -2.72 -11.06
C GLN A 192 -3.84 -2.31 -9.59
N ALA A 193 -3.33 -1.13 -9.30
CA ALA A 193 -3.52 -0.53 -7.98
C ALA A 193 -5.02 -0.48 -7.67
N LEU A 194 -5.39 -0.86 -6.45
CA LEU A 194 -6.79 -0.74 -6.02
C LEU A 194 -7.15 0.75 -5.98
N PRO A 195 -8.42 1.06 -6.26
CA PRO A 195 -8.85 2.44 -6.26
C PRO A 195 -8.68 3.05 -4.88
N TRP A 196 -7.59 3.74 -4.66
CA TRP A 196 -7.65 4.90 -3.83
C TRP A 196 -8.53 5.90 -4.59
N VAL A 197 -9.78 5.97 -4.20
CA VAL A 197 -10.69 6.96 -4.76
C VAL A 197 -10.23 8.29 -4.18
N GLY A 198 -9.54 9.09 -4.97
CA GLY A 198 -9.17 10.44 -4.60
C GLY A 198 -10.45 11.20 -4.24
N THR A 199 -10.84 11.14 -2.97
CA THR A 199 -12.02 11.87 -2.49
C THR A 199 -11.62 13.31 -2.31
N LEU A 200 -12.22 14.20 -3.10
CA LEU A 200 -12.10 15.63 -2.85
C LEU A 200 -13.03 16.03 -1.71
N THR A 201 -12.47 16.77 -0.79
CA THR A 201 -13.16 17.40 0.35
C THR A 201 -12.72 18.85 0.45
N THR A 202 -12.98 19.47 1.57
CA THR A 202 -12.53 20.83 1.87
C THR A 202 -11.77 20.90 3.18
N THR A 203 -10.89 21.89 3.30
CA THR A 203 -10.26 22.25 4.56
C THR A 203 -10.17 23.76 4.70
N LYS A 204 -9.91 24.24 5.90
CA LYS A 204 -9.67 25.67 6.16
C LYS A 204 -8.18 25.94 6.22
N ILE A 205 -7.70 26.87 5.40
CA ILE A 205 -6.36 27.45 5.49
C ILE A 205 -6.52 28.92 5.85
N GLY A 206 -6.22 29.26 7.09
CA GLY A 206 -6.63 30.55 7.67
C GLY A 206 -8.15 30.71 7.64
N HIS A 207 -8.63 31.79 7.03
CA HIS A 207 -10.07 32.08 6.89
C HIS A 207 -10.69 31.53 5.59
N ARG A 208 -9.91 30.89 4.73
CA ARG A 208 -10.37 30.42 3.42
C ARG A 208 -10.71 28.95 3.45
N THR A 209 -11.86 28.58 2.88
CA THR A 209 -12.19 27.19 2.57
C THR A 209 -11.59 26.83 1.20
N VAL A 210 -10.78 25.81 1.15
CA VAL A 210 -10.08 25.35 -0.05
C VAL A 210 -10.33 23.89 -0.29
N LEU A 211 -10.14 23.43 -1.52
CA LEU A 211 -10.16 22.02 -1.86
C LEU A 211 -9.05 21.28 -1.12
N ALA A 212 -9.36 20.07 -0.71
CA ALA A 212 -8.47 19.16 -0.03
C ALA A 212 -8.72 17.71 -0.44
N THR A 213 -7.80 16.85 -0.10
CA THR A 213 -7.99 15.39 -0.15
C THR A 213 -7.66 14.80 1.22
N PRO A 214 -8.48 13.90 1.76
CA PRO A 214 -8.17 13.24 3.01
C PRO A 214 -7.05 12.23 2.79
N MET A 215 -6.05 12.28 3.65
CA MET A 215 -4.92 11.36 3.65
C MET A 215 -4.66 10.86 5.06
N PHE A 216 -4.35 9.58 5.19
CA PHE A 216 -3.92 9.01 6.46
C PHE A 216 -2.42 9.29 6.63
N THR A 217 -2.07 9.82 7.79
CA THR A 217 -0.69 10.06 8.20
C THR A 217 -0.39 9.27 9.47
N GLY A 218 0.86 9.18 9.89
CA GLY A 218 1.21 8.55 11.17
C GLY A 218 0.54 9.15 12.42
N VAL A 219 -0.10 10.31 12.26
CA VAL A 219 -0.82 11.01 13.34
C VAL A 219 -2.35 11.04 13.13
N GLY A 220 -2.87 10.34 12.12
CA GLY A 220 -4.30 10.24 11.81
C GLY A 220 -4.69 10.79 10.43
N TRP A 221 -6.00 10.85 10.17
CA TRP A 221 -6.54 11.42 8.94
C TRP A 221 -6.44 12.94 8.95
N ILE A 222 -5.84 13.50 7.90
CA ILE A 222 -5.69 14.94 7.69
C ILE A 222 -6.21 15.30 6.31
N ASN A 223 -6.96 16.38 6.21
CA ASN A 223 -7.36 16.95 4.93
C ASN A 223 -6.25 17.84 4.38
N PHE A 224 -5.45 17.29 3.46
CA PHE A 224 -4.37 18.02 2.80
C PHE A 224 -4.93 18.93 1.72
N PRO A 225 -4.56 20.23 1.70
CA PRO A 225 -4.98 21.14 0.66
C PRO A 225 -4.42 20.70 -0.68
N VAL A 226 -5.20 20.86 -1.75
CA VAL A 226 -4.75 20.61 -3.11
C VAL A 226 -4.49 21.91 -3.84
N TYR A 227 -3.56 21.84 -4.78
CA TYR A 227 -3.04 23.00 -5.50
C TYR A 227 -3.27 22.85 -7.00
N GLY A 228 -3.42 23.98 -7.67
CA GLY A 228 -3.38 24.08 -9.13
C GLY A 228 -2.11 24.77 -9.56
N TYR A 229 -1.57 24.36 -10.69
CA TYR A 229 -0.36 24.94 -11.29
C TYR A 229 -0.75 25.89 -12.41
N SER A 230 -0.21 27.11 -12.40
CA SER A 230 -0.64 28.19 -13.33
C SER A 230 -0.28 27.92 -14.80
N ARG A 231 0.68 27.03 -15.07
CA ARG A 231 1.03 26.64 -16.43
C ARG A 231 0.13 25.56 -17.01
N ASP A 232 -0.61 24.84 -16.15
CA ASP A 232 -1.50 23.81 -16.62
C ASP A 232 -2.63 24.38 -17.46
N THR A 233 -3.01 23.63 -18.46
CA THR A 233 -4.19 23.89 -19.24
C THR A 233 -5.31 22.93 -18.86
N ARG A 234 -6.48 23.12 -19.42
CA ARG A 234 -7.59 22.18 -19.22
C ARG A 234 -7.17 20.79 -19.72
N TYR A 235 -7.19 19.81 -18.83
CA TYR A 235 -6.83 18.41 -19.08
C TYR A 235 -5.37 18.16 -19.46
N ARG A 236 -4.45 19.08 -19.17
CA ARG A 236 -3.02 18.86 -19.39
C ARG A 236 -2.18 19.36 -18.23
N SER A 237 -1.42 18.43 -17.65
CA SER A 237 -0.41 18.68 -16.62
C SER A 237 0.93 19.03 -17.26
N TYR A 238 1.58 20.08 -16.77
CA TYR A 238 2.93 20.50 -17.18
C TYR A 238 3.96 20.34 -16.05
N CYS A 239 3.54 19.95 -14.87
CA CYS A 239 4.42 19.62 -13.77
C CYS A 239 4.85 18.16 -13.87
N THR A 240 6.05 17.92 -14.40
CA THR A 240 6.62 16.58 -14.62
C THR A 240 8.02 16.47 -14.05
N GLY A 241 8.54 15.24 -13.88
CA GLY A 241 9.91 14.99 -13.42
C GLY A 241 10.21 15.64 -12.06
N ALA A 242 11.19 16.52 -11.97
CA ALA A 242 11.57 17.18 -10.73
C ALA A 242 10.44 18.03 -10.13
N CYS A 243 9.59 18.62 -10.97
CA CYS A 243 8.40 19.34 -10.52
C CYS A 243 7.42 18.39 -9.83
N ALA A 244 7.08 17.26 -10.44
CA ALA A 244 6.15 16.27 -9.88
C ALA A 244 6.67 15.63 -8.58
N ARG A 245 7.98 15.55 -8.38
CA ARG A 245 8.55 15.13 -7.09
C ARG A 245 8.27 16.10 -5.94
N ALA A 246 8.34 17.40 -6.22
CA ALA A 246 8.02 18.42 -5.22
C ALA A 246 6.51 18.70 -5.11
N TRP A 247 5.78 18.40 -6.17
CA TRP A 247 4.35 18.60 -6.31
C TRP A 247 3.70 17.31 -6.82
N PRO A 248 3.55 16.30 -5.96
CA PRO A 248 2.91 15.04 -6.32
C PRO A 248 1.52 15.27 -6.91
N LEU A 249 1.20 14.50 -7.95
CA LEU A 249 -0.11 14.54 -8.58
C LEU A 249 -1.15 13.93 -7.63
N VAL A 250 -2.32 14.52 -7.53
CA VAL A 250 -3.46 13.84 -6.89
C VAL A 250 -3.91 12.74 -7.84
N LEU A 251 -3.50 11.52 -7.57
CA LEU A 251 -3.80 10.36 -8.43
C LEU A 251 -5.10 9.67 -7.98
N THR A 252 -5.68 8.93 -8.89
CA THR A 252 -6.81 8.03 -8.64
C THR A 252 -6.73 6.83 -9.56
N SER A 253 -7.26 5.70 -9.16
CA SER A 253 -7.43 4.54 -10.05
C SER A 253 -8.90 4.29 -10.41
N GLY A 254 -9.80 5.15 -9.93
CA GLY A 254 -11.23 5.08 -10.19
C GLY A 254 -11.87 6.47 -10.36
N ILE A 255 -13.18 6.52 -10.33
CA ILE A 255 -13.93 7.79 -10.37
C ILE A 255 -13.72 8.51 -9.05
N PRO A 256 -13.15 9.74 -9.04
CA PRO A 256 -12.93 10.46 -7.80
C PRO A 256 -14.26 10.76 -7.07
N GLY A 257 -14.28 10.46 -5.77
CA GLY A 257 -15.39 10.84 -4.90
C GLY A 257 -15.36 12.33 -4.54
N VAL A 258 -16.48 12.87 -4.10
CA VAL A 258 -16.58 14.23 -3.53
C VAL A 258 -17.37 14.21 -2.25
N SER A 259 -16.94 15.01 -1.27
CA SER A 259 -17.73 15.26 -0.07
C SER A 259 -18.89 16.22 -0.33
N LEU A 260 -19.84 16.27 0.62
CA LEU A 260 -20.96 17.20 0.59
C LEU A 260 -20.46 18.65 0.43
N GLY A 261 -21.15 19.40 -0.41
CA GLY A 261 -20.82 20.80 -0.73
C GLY A 261 -19.94 21.01 -1.96
N LEU A 262 -19.34 19.94 -2.51
CA LEU A 262 -18.66 19.98 -3.80
C LEU A 262 -19.54 19.39 -4.90
N SER A 263 -19.43 19.94 -6.12
CA SER A 263 -20.16 19.43 -7.28
C SER A 263 -19.41 18.25 -7.93
N PRO A 264 -20.00 17.05 -8.00
CA PRO A 264 -19.39 15.92 -8.72
C PRO A 264 -19.10 16.23 -10.19
N GLY A 265 -19.91 17.05 -10.84
CA GLY A 265 -19.74 17.43 -12.25
C GLY A 265 -18.50 18.30 -12.52
N TRP A 266 -17.83 18.78 -11.50
CA TRP A 266 -16.58 19.54 -11.64
C TRP A 266 -15.33 18.67 -11.48
N VAL A 267 -15.50 17.44 -10.99
CA VAL A 267 -14.41 16.50 -10.80
C VAL A 267 -14.24 15.67 -12.08
N GLY A 268 -13.01 15.52 -12.50
CA GLY A 268 -12.63 14.72 -13.64
C GLY A 268 -11.26 14.11 -13.45
N THR A 269 -10.81 13.44 -14.48
CA THR A 269 -9.51 12.79 -14.50
C THR A 269 -8.78 13.08 -15.81
N LEU A 270 -7.47 12.98 -15.78
CA LEU A 270 -6.62 13.02 -16.97
C LEU A 270 -5.52 11.96 -16.86
N PRO A 271 -5.19 11.26 -17.97
CA PRO A 271 -4.07 10.34 -17.99
C PRO A 271 -2.75 11.13 -17.98
N THR A 272 -1.78 10.67 -17.18
CA THR A 272 -0.42 11.18 -17.14
C THR A 272 0.57 10.01 -17.21
N ALA A 273 1.86 10.31 -17.33
CA ALA A 273 2.90 9.28 -17.25
C ALA A 273 2.97 8.61 -15.84
N GLU A 274 2.47 9.28 -14.81
CA GLU A 274 2.51 8.84 -13.42
C GLU A 274 1.21 8.15 -12.98
N GLY A 275 0.19 8.11 -13.84
CA GLY A 275 -1.11 7.52 -13.54
C GLY A 275 -2.28 8.43 -13.94
N ILE A 276 -3.46 8.13 -13.43
CA ILE A 276 -4.67 8.93 -13.67
C ILE A 276 -4.73 10.04 -12.63
N GLN A 277 -4.52 11.27 -13.06
CA GLN A 277 -4.55 12.45 -12.19
C GLN A 277 -5.98 12.98 -12.05
N VAL A 278 -6.35 13.35 -10.83
CA VAL A 278 -7.62 14.04 -10.55
C VAL A 278 -7.54 15.49 -11.03
N SER A 279 -8.64 15.98 -11.57
CA SER A 279 -8.82 17.39 -11.93
C SER A 279 -10.08 17.96 -11.29
N TYR A 280 -10.10 19.26 -11.12
CA TYR A 280 -11.28 20.00 -10.67
C TYR A 280 -11.53 21.19 -11.61
N ARG A 281 -12.75 21.28 -12.15
CA ARG A 281 -13.10 22.24 -13.22
C ARG A 281 -12.11 22.16 -14.40
N GLY A 282 -11.62 20.94 -14.70
CA GLY A 282 -10.65 20.68 -15.75
C GLY A 282 -9.20 21.05 -15.43
N ARG A 283 -8.91 21.53 -14.23
CA ARG A 283 -7.54 21.83 -13.80
C ARG A 283 -6.93 20.65 -13.06
N PRO A 284 -5.73 20.17 -13.44
CA PRO A 284 -5.00 19.15 -12.71
C PRO A 284 -4.73 19.55 -11.26
N LEU A 285 -4.81 18.58 -10.33
CA LEU A 285 -4.62 18.78 -8.92
C LEU A 285 -3.31 18.19 -8.42
N TYR A 286 -2.67 18.91 -7.50
CA TYR A 286 -1.40 18.53 -6.90
C TYR A 286 -1.45 18.62 -5.38
N LEU A 287 -0.59 17.82 -4.75
CA LEU A 287 -0.17 17.97 -3.37
C LEU A 287 1.11 18.79 -3.30
N PHE A 288 1.54 19.11 -2.10
CA PHE A 288 2.86 19.70 -1.86
C PHE A 288 3.68 18.77 -0.98
N ALA A 289 4.82 18.27 -1.48
CA ALA A 289 5.66 17.29 -0.79
C ALA A 289 6.21 17.80 0.56
N TYR A 290 6.24 19.10 0.77
CA TYR A 290 6.74 19.74 1.99
C TYR A 290 5.61 20.46 2.76
N GLU A 291 4.38 19.91 2.67
CA GLU A 291 3.24 20.48 3.37
C GLU A 291 3.44 20.46 4.87
N GLY A 292 3.39 21.62 5.49
CA GLY A 292 3.53 21.76 6.92
C GLY A 292 2.29 21.29 7.68
N LEU A 293 2.49 20.72 8.87
CA LEU A 293 1.42 20.38 9.78
C LEU A 293 1.48 21.24 11.03
N THR A 294 0.34 21.67 11.52
CA THR A 294 0.20 22.38 12.81
C THR A 294 -0.70 21.57 13.74
N LYS A 295 -0.35 21.56 15.03
CA LYS A 295 -1.16 20.90 16.04
C LYS A 295 -2.43 21.72 16.31
N THR A 296 -3.55 21.03 16.40
CA THR A 296 -4.87 21.61 16.74
C THR A 296 -5.42 20.97 18.01
N ALA A 297 -6.56 21.44 18.48
CA ALA A 297 -7.22 20.84 19.63
C ALA A 297 -7.64 19.37 19.40
N THR A 298 -7.92 19.00 18.15
CA THR A 298 -8.45 17.68 17.76
C THR A 298 -7.47 16.83 16.99
N GLY A 299 -6.20 17.24 16.85
CA GLY A 299 -5.18 16.50 16.08
C GLY A 299 -4.22 17.41 15.35
N TYR A 300 -4.11 17.24 14.04
CA TYR A 300 -3.24 18.04 13.17
C TYR A 300 -4.00 18.57 11.96
N ALA A 301 -3.56 19.72 11.47
CA ALA A 301 -4.07 20.34 10.24
C ALA A 301 -2.92 20.77 9.35
N ALA A 302 -3.11 20.67 8.04
CA ALA A 302 -2.16 21.17 7.04
C ALA A 302 -2.14 22.71 7.03
N THR A 303 -0.98 23.28 6.73
CA THR A 303 -0.76 24.74 6.83
C THR A 303 -1.00 25.50 5.53
N GLY A 304 -1.03 24.80 4.38
CA GLY A 304 -1.18 25.44 3.07
C GLY A 304 0.06 26.21 2.62
N ASN A 305 1.25 25.83 3.12
CA ASN A 305 2.50 26.56 2.88
C ASN A 305 3.02 26.44 1.43
N GLY A 306 2.42 25.56 0.62
CA GLY A 306 2.68 25.49 -0.83
C GLY A 306 2.09 26.65 -1.62
N ASN A 307 1.20 27.49 -1.02
CA ASN A 307 0.50 28.54 -1.72
C ASN A 307 1.43 29.69 -2.16
N GLY A 308 1.46 29.96 -3.44
CA GLY A 308 2.26 31.06 -4.02
C GLY A 308 3.68 30.66 -4.43
N ILE A 309 4.09 29.43 -4.21
CA ILE A 309 5.42 28.94 -4.61
C ILE A 309 5.55 28.94 -6.14
N ARG A 310 6.66 29.47 -6.63
CA ARG A 310 7.01 29.51 -8.06
C ARG A 310 7.97 28.39 -8.41
N VAL A 311 7.62 27.61 -9.44
CA VAL A 311 8.43 26.49 -9.95
C VAL A 311 8.34 26.48 -11.48
N SER A 312 9.48 26.30 -12.16
CA SER A 312 9.52 26.07 -13.62
C SER A 312 8.65 27.03 -14.44
N GLY A 313 8.66 28.32 -14.06
CA GLY A 313 7.94 29.38 -14.77
C GLY A 313 6.44 29.48 -14.46
N GLY A 314 5.93 28.69 -13.54
CA GLY A 314 4.54 28.76 -13.04
C GLY A 314 4.47 28.98 -11.55
N THR A 315 3.24 29.10 -11.05
CA THR A 315 2.95 29.31 -9.62
C THR A 315 1.91 28.29 -9.17
N PHE A 316 2.16 27.64 -8.05
CA PHE A 316 1.16 26.81 -7.39
C PHE A 316 0.29 27.65 -6.48
N ARG A 317 -1.02 27.39 -6.51
CA ARG A 317 -2.00 28.10 -5.68
C ARG A 317 -3.04 27.15 -5.13
N LEU A 318 -3.46 27.41 -3.89
CA LEU A 318 -4.63 26.78 -3.30
C LEU A 318 -5.84 26.97 -4.21
N ILE A 319 -6.67 25.95 -4.32
CA ILE A 319 -7.90 25.98 -5.11
C ILE A 319 -9.06 26.29 -4.16
N PRO A 320 -9.78 27.41 -4.33
CA PRO A 320 -11.01 27.67 -3.57
C PRO A 320 -12.03 26.54 -3.81
N ALA A 321 -12.78 26.17 -2.76
CA ALA A 321 -13.83 25.16 -2.81
C ALA A 321 -15.07 25.68 -3.55
#